data_ec1d0500401b7f555edfbbe1d826640c
#
_entry.id   ec1d0500401b7f555edfbbe1d826640c
#
_cell.length_a   1.000
_cell.length_b   1.000
_cell.length_c   1.000
_cell.angle_alpha   90.00
_cell.angle_beta   90.00
_cell.angle_gamma   90.00
#
_symmetry.space_group_name_H-M   'P 1'
#
loop_
_entity.id
_entity.type
_entity.pdbx_description
1 polymer ?
#
loop_
_entity_poly.entity_id
_entity_poly.type
_entity_poly.pdbx_seq_one_letter_code
_entity_poly.pdbx_strand_id
1 'polypeptide(L)'
;MATLPETEEPVVSCYLTLEKGKIKYSYAYDEYIRHIKCGLSSQELQGVEAALEPICMYLNNKLLYDAKGVAMFSRGGDEPFFLPLQFQVPLPYWIVVDSVPNIYHLVELKDTFHRYVVLITTRESARILEINVGSVTRQLWTQRPELRKRIGREWTKMHYQKHARGRSRGFIKEMIKILNKLMSETGYTHLILAGHPSITSEIKDNFPKQLLSKLIDLVPLSGTEETSDIVKATISRFIREEEKESQDTAELLSQEMHTGGLAVAGAENCLKVLKENRADTLVILKTNFSSRGWSCSDCGFTDFDKQSPSICPTCKGLALRKFDIKEEMVRLAEHIGANIEFVSKSEALKRLGGFGCLLRYRLPEEYA
;
A
#
# COMPACT_ATOMS: atom_id res chain seq x y z
N MET A 1 -4.67 -14.11 2.54
CA MET A 1 -3.23 -14.41 2.54
C MET A 1 -2.66 -14.44 3.96
N ALA A 2 -2.81 -13.39 4.77
CA ALA A 2 -2.33 -13.36 6.18
C ALA A 2 -2.89 -14.49 7.07
N THR A 3 -4.05 -15.03 6.73
CA THR A 3 -4.76 -16.08 7.48
C THR A 3 -4.59 -17.49 6.90
N LEU A 4 -3.78 -17.64 5.84
CA LEU A 4 -3.50 -18.99 5.31
C LEU A 4 -2.75 -19.81 6.34
N PRO A 5 -3.19 -21.05 6.59
CA PRO A 5 -2.52 -21.92 7.53
C PRO A 5 -1.12 -22.30 7.02
N GLU A 6 -0.21 -22.46 7.96
CA GLU A 6 1.09 -23.05 7.72
C GLU A 6 0.94 -24.53 7.34
N THR A 7 1.64 -24.96 6.31
CA THR A 7 1.63 -26.34 5.83
C THR A 7 3.07 -26.82 5.61
N GLU A 8 3.26 -28.13 5.50
CA GLU A 8 4.56 -28.72 5.16
C GLU A 8 4.97 -28.40 3.70
N GLU A 9 3.98 -28.13 2.83
CA GLU A 9 4.22 -27.77 1.44
C GLU A 9 4.69 -26.32 1.32
N PRO A 10 5.79 -26.07 0.58
CA PRO A 10 6.37 -24.75 0.46
C PRO A 10 5.50 -23.81 -0.39
N VAL A 11 5.41 -22.57 0.05
CA VAL A 11 4.81 -21.46 -0.71
C VAL A 11 5.92 -20.65 -1.37
N VAL A 12 5.83 -20.48 -2.68
CA VAL A 12 6.67 -19.55 -3.43
C VAL A 12 5.96 -18.22 -3.54
N SER A 13 6.56 -17.17 -3.00
CA SER A 13 6.13 -15.77 -3.14
C SER A 13 7.10 -15.05 -4.08
N CYS A 14 6.59 -14.53 -5.20
CA CYS A 14 7.39 -13.97 -6.27
C CYS A 14 6.90 -12.56 -6.61
N TYR A 15 7.79 -11.56 -6.49
CA TYR A 15 7.56 -10.17 -6.84
C TYR A 15 8.53 -9.75 -7.93
N LEU A 16 8.04 -9.21 -9.03
CA LEU A 16 8.86 -8.83 -10.17
C LEU A 16 8.44 -7.48 -10.75
N THR A 17 9.41 -6.71 -11.19
CA THR A 17 9.19 -5.52 -12.02
C THR A 17 9.00 -5.94 -13.47
N LEU A 18 7.97 -5.37 -14.11
CA LEU A 18 7.64 -5.61 -15.51
C LEU A 18 7.94 -4.39 -16.38
N GLU A 19 8.26 -4.64 -17.65
CA GLU A 19 8.39 -3.63 -18.69
C GLU A 19 7.85 -4.18 -20.01
N LYS A 20 6.80 -3.52 -20.55
CA LYS A 20 6.16 -3.91 -21.83
C LYS A 20 5.74 -5.39 -21.88
N GLY A 21 5.12 -5.87 -20.80
CA GLY A 21 4.65 -7.26 -20.72
C GLY A 21 5.72 -8.33 -20.56
N LYS A 22 6.93 -7.95 -20.14
CA LYS A 22 8.05 -8.86 -19.89
C LYS A 22 8.72 -8.56 -18.54
N ILE A 23 9.39 -9.53 -17.98
CA ILE A 23 10.22 -9.34 -16.78
C ILE A 23 11.39 -8.41 -17.14
N LYS A 24 11.55 -7.32 -16.40
CA LYS A 24 12.59 -6.32 -16.67
C LYS A 24 14.02 -6.87 -16.57
N TYR A 25 14.24 -7.84 -15.67
CA TYR A 25 15.53 -8.47 -15.40
C TYR A 25 15.41 -10.00 -15.45
N SER A 26 15.09 -10.57 -16.59
CA SER A 26 14.86 -12.02 -16.75
C SER A 26 16.07 -12.87 -16.34
N TYR A 27 17.28 -12.44 -16.64
CA TYR A 27 18.51 -13.13 -16.21
C TYR A 27 18.63 -13.27 -14.70
N ALA A 28 18.28 -12.21 -13.96
CA ALA A 28 18.29 -12.24 -12.51
C ALA A 28 17.24 -13.20 -11.94
N TYR A 29 16.07 -13.33 -12.62
CA TYR A 29 15.05 -14.32 -12.27
C TYR A 29 15.58 -15.76 -12.35
N ASP A 30 16.19 -16.12 -13.48
CA ASP A 30 16.72 -17.46 -13.71
C ASP A 30 17.86 -17.80 -12.75
N GLU A 31 18.72 -16.83 -12.46
CA GLU A 31 19.82 -16.98 -11.49
C GLU A 31 19.28 -17.20 -10.07
N TYR A 32 18.28 -16.41 -9.67
CA TYR A 32 17.67 -16.51 -8.34
C TYR A 32 16.97 -17.86 -8.12
N ILE A 33 16.18 -18.30 -9.10
CA ILE A 33 15.55 -19.64 -9.07
C ILE A 33 16.59 -20.74 -8.97
N ARG A 34 17.70 -20.61 -9.68
CA ARG A 34 18.80 -21.58 -9.60
C ARG A 34 19.43 -21.62 -8.21
N HIS A 35 19.64 -20.47 -7.59
CA HIS A 35 20.16 -20.39 -6.22
C HIS A 35 19.21 -21.03 -5.19
N ILE A 36 17.90 -20.77 -5.29
CA ILE A 36 16.90 -21.42 -4.42
C ILE A 36 17.02 -22.92 -4.55
N LYS A 37 17.01 -23.47 -5.76
CA LYS A 37 17.08 -24.91 -6.03
C LYS A 37 18.35 -25.58 -5.52
N CYS A 38 19.49 -24.90 -5.57
CA CYS A 38 20.78 -25.45 -5.11
C CYS A 38 20.87 -25.69 -3.60
N GLY A 39 20.03 -25.06 -2.79
CA GLY A 39 20.07 -25.16 -1.32
C GLY A 39 19.07 -26.15 -0.71
N LEU A 40 18.25 -26.81 -1.54
CA LEU A 40 17.14 -27.64 -1.09
C LEU A 40 17.46 -29.15 -1.15
N SER A 41 16.86 -29.91 -0.25
CA SER A 41 16.83 -31.38 -0.32
C SER A 41 15.95 -31.85 -1.49
N SER A 42 16.06 -33.12 -1.89
CA SER A 42 15.28 -33.67 -3.01
C SER A 42 13.76 -33.59 -2.80
N GLN A 43 13.28 -33.72 -1.59
CA GLN A 43 11.86 -33.63 -1.27
C GLN A 43 11.36 -32.17 -1.32
N GLU A 44 12.10 -31.24 -0.71
CA GLU A 44 11.78 -29.81 -0.78
C GLU A 44 11.84 -29.29 -2.22
N LEU A 45 12.75 -29.80 -3.03
CA LEU A 45 12.89 -29.43 -4.44
C LEU A 45 11.64 -29.77 -5.24
N GLN A 46 11.04 -30.97 -5.03
CA GLN A 46 9.80 -31.35 -5.69
C GLN A 46 8.63 -30.41 -5.37
N GLY A 47 8.45 -30.07 -4.09
CA GLY A 47 7.42 -29.12 -3.64
C GLY A 47 7.60 -27.73 -4.25
N VAL A 48 8.84 -27.23 -4.27
CA VAL A 48 9.17 -25.93 -4.86
C VAL A 48 8.99 -25.95 -6.38
N GLU A 49 9.36 -27.01 -7.08
CA GLU A 49 9.14 -27.12 -8.53
C GLU A 49 7.65 -27.16 -8.89
N ALA A 50 6.85 -27.90 -8.13
CA ALA A 50 5.40 -27.90 -8.30
C ALA A 50 4.77 -26.50 -8.07
N ALA A 51 5.30 -25.73 -7.11
CA ALA A 51 4.85 -24.36 -6.88
C ALA A 51 5.35 -23.37 -7.95
N LEU A 52 6.51 -23.59 -8.55
CA LEU A 52 7.08 -22.72 -9.59
C LEU A 52 6.42 -22.91 -10.95
N GLU A 53 5.89 -24.08 -11.25
CA GLU A 53 5.29 -24.38 -12.56
C GLU A 53 4.16 -23.40 -12.95
N PRO A 54 3.12 -23.14 -12.11
CA PRO A 54 2.09 -22.17 -12.43
C PRO A 54 2.65 -20.74 -12.60
N ILE A 55 3.68 -20.36 -11.84
CA ILE A 55 4.35 -19.07 -11.96
C ILE A 55 4.98 -18.96 -13.35
N CYS A 56 5.78 -19.94 -13.77
CA CYS A 56 6.45 -19.95 -15.07
C CYS A 56 5.43 -19.92 -16.23
N MET A 57 4.35 -20.69 -16.13
CA MET A 57 3.27 -20.69 -17.13
C MET A 57 2.61 -19.31 -17.24
N TYR A 58 2.36 -18.66 -16.11
CA TYR A 58 1.74 -17.35 -16.09
C TYR A 58 2.64 -16.26 -16.67
N LEU A 59 3.91 -16.25 -16.29
CA LEU A 59 4.91 -15.29 -16.78
C LEU A 59 5.08 -15.34 -18.30
N ASN A 60 4.95 -16.52 -18.90
CA ASN A 60 5.10 -16.72 -20.35
C ASN A 60 3.86 -16.31 -21.16
N ASN A 61 2.64 -16.37 -20.57
CA ASN A 61 1.42 -16.33 -21.36
C ASN A 61 0.39 -15.27 -20.92
N LYS A 62 0.50 -14.69 -19.71
CA LYS A 62 -0.60 -13.94 -19.10
C LYS A 62 -0.25 -12.53 -18.65
N LEU A 63 0.97 -12.06 -18.93
CA LEU A 63 1.39 -10.71 -18.54
C LEU A 63 0.72 -9.65 -19.43
N LEU A 64 0.13 -8.65 -18.80
CA LEU A 64 -0.43 -7.49 -19.49
C LEU A 64 0.69 -6.56 -19.94
N TYR A 65 0.53 -5.99 -21.14
CA TYR A 65 1.55 -5.11 -21.74
C TYR A 65 1.83 -3.85 -20.93
N ASP A 66 0.80 -3.31 -20.28
CA ASP A 66 0.85 -2.07 -19.50
C ASP A 66 1.17 -2.29 -18.02
N ALA A 67 1.17 -3.54 -17.53
CA ALA A 67 1.55 -3.85 -16.16
C ALA A 67 3.03 -3.53 -15.92
N LYS A 68 3.32 -2.94 -14.73
CA LYS A 68 4.67 -2.56 -14.31
C LYS A 68 5.22 -3.44 -13.20
N GLY A 69 4.35 -4.18 -12.51
CA GLY A 69 4.72 -5.13 -11.47
C GLY A 69 3.79 -6.33 -11.45
N VAL A 70 4.30 -7.47 -10.99
CA VAL A 70 3.52 -8.67 -10.74
C VAL A 70 3.93 -9.27 -9.40
N ALA A 71 2.94 -9.63 -8.58
CA ALA A 71 3.11 -10.47 -7.40
C ALA A 71 2.38 -11.80 -7.64
N MET A 72 3.03 -12.91 -7.33
CA MET A 72 2.49 -14.24 -7.52
C MET A 72 2.77 -15.08 -6.29
N PHE A 73 1.75 -15.80 -5.85
CA PHE A 73 1.84 -16.71 -4.71
C PHE A 73 1.38 -18.08 -5.19
N SER A 74 2.20 -19.09 -4.96
CA SER A 74 1.93 -20.44 -5.43
C SER A 74 2.36 -21.48 -4.42
N ARG A 75 1.54 -22.50 -4.26
CA ARG A 75 1.82 -23.71 -3.50
C ARG A 75 1.42 -24.91 -4.35
N GLY A 76 2.27 -25.92 -4.41
CA GLY A 76 1.97 -27.22 -5.00
C GLY A 76 1.35 -28.19 -3.99
N GLY A 77 1.45 -29.51 -4.27
CA GLY A 77 1.05 -30.57 -3.36
C GLY A 77 -0.45 -30.79 -3.23
N ASP A 78 -0.90 -31.24 -2.06
CA ASP A 78 -2.28 -31.70 -1.82
C ASP A 78 -3.32 -30.58 -1.79
N GLU A 79 -2.93 -29.39 -1.36
CA GLU A 79 -3.76 -28.19 -1.34
C GLU A 79 -3.17 -27.10 -2.23
N PRO A 80 -3.19 -27.26 -3.55
CA PRO A 80 -2.55 -26.34 -4.45
C PRO A 80 -3.32 -25.03 -4.54
N PHE A 81 -2.59 -23.92 -4.62
CA PHE A 81 -3.17 -22.62 -4.98
C PHE A 81 -2.22 -21.81 -5.86
N PHE A 82 -2.80 -20.94 -6.66
CA PHE A 82 -2.05 -19.96 -7.43
C PHE A 82 -2.81 -18.64 -7.49
N LEU A 83 -2.17 -17.57 -7.02
CA LEU A 83 -2.73 -16.22 -7.00
C LEU A 83 -1.77 -15.24 -7.68
N PRO A 84 -2.03 -14.87 -8.94
CA PRO A 84 -1.30 -13.82 -9.63
C PRO A 84 -2.01 -12.47 -9.48
N LEU A 85 -1.24 -11.40 -9.22
CA LEU A 85 -1.70 -10.03 -9.12
C LEU A 85 -0.81 -9.12 -9.96
N GLN A 86 -1.38 -8.37 -10.90
CA GLN A 86 -0.65 -7.42 -11.73
C GLN A 86 -0.96 -5.98 -11.32
N PHE A 87 0.05 -5.11 -11.35
CA PHE A 87 -0.01 -3.74 -10.86
C PHE A 87 0.51 -2.73 -11.87
N GLN A 88 -0.04 -1.51 -11.86
CA GLN A 88 0.42 -0.37 -12.65
C GLN A 88 1.60 0.40 -12.02
N VAL A 89 2.14 -0.13 -10.94
CA VAL A 89 3.33 0.36 -10.25
C VAL A 89 4.40 -0.73 -10.22
N PRO A 90 5.70 -0.37 -10.25
CA PRO A 90 6.77 -1.36 -10.17
C PRO A 90 6.79 -2.00 -8.78
N LEU A 91 7.11 -3.27 -8.73
CA LEU A 91 7.35 -4.01 -7.49
C LEU A 91 8.86 -4.27 -7.32
N PRO A 92 9.35 -4.46 -6.09
CA PRO A 92 10.71 -4.90 -5.88
C PRO A 92 10.95 -6.25 -6.53
N TYR A 93 12.20 -6.55 -6.83
CA TYR A 93 12.58 -7.88 -7.27
C TYR A 93 12.83 -8.76 -6.04
N TRP A 94 11.89 -9.65 -5.74
CA TRP A 94 11.94 -10.47 -4.55
C TRP A 94 11.27 -11.83 -4.79
N ILE A 95 11.98 -12.90 -4.49
CA ILE A 95 11.46 -14.26 -4.56
C ILE A 95 11.84 -14.96 -3.26
N VAL A 96 10.89 -15.60 -2.61
CA VAL A 96 11.12 -16.31 -1.36
C VAL A 96 10.28 -17.59 -1.31
N VAL A 97 10.82 -18.60 -0.67
CA VAL A 97 10.17 -19.87 -0.38
C VAL A 97 10.04 -19.98 1.13
N ASP A 98 8.82 -20.15 1.62
CA ASP A 98 8.52 -20.29 3.05
C ASP A 98 7.30 -21.21 3.22
N SER A 99 6.95 -21.58 4.43
CA SER A 99 5.73 -22.33 4.76
C SER A 99 4.45 -21.50 4.64
N VAL A 100 4.57 -20.17 4.59
CA VAL A 100 3.46 -19.22 4.43
C VAL A 100 3.77 -18.20 3.32
N PRO A 101 2.73 -17.59 2.71
CA PRO A 101 2.94 -16.50 1.74
C PRO A 101 3.64 -15.30 2.39
N ASN A 102 4.68 -14.78 1.75
CA ASN A 102 5.31 -13.52 2.13
C ASN A 102 4.51 -12.35 1.57
N ILE A 103 3.79 -11.64 2.44
CA ILE A 103 2.91 -10.53 2.05
C ILE A 103 3.50 -9.13 2.31
N TYR A 104 4.71 -9.03 2.86
CA TYR A 104 5.35 -7.77 3.23
C TYR A 104 5.28 -6.72 2.11
N HIS A 105 5.71 -7.08 0.91
CA HIS A 105 5.72 -6.13 -0.21
C HIS A 105 4.33 -5.78 -0.75
N LEU A 106 3.30 -6.62 -0.55
CA LEU A 106 1.92 -6.25 -0.86
C LEU A 106 1.38 -5.21 0.12
N VAL A 107 1.69 -5.39 1.39
CA VAL A 107 1.25 -4.46 2.45
C VAL A 107 2.01 -3.14 2.33
N GLU A 108 3.33 -3.17 2.07
CA GLU A 108 4.12 -2.00 1.75
C GLU A 108 3.57 -1.23 0.52
N LEU A 109 3.16 -1.97 -0.53
CA LEU A 109 2.54 -1.39 -1.71
C LEU A 109 1.20 -0.72 -1.39
N LYS A 110 0.35 -1.40 -0.61
CA LYS A 110 -0.95 -0.90 -0.15
C LYS A 110 -0.80 0.36 0.68
N ASP A 111 0.19 0.42 1.56
CA ASP A 111 0.53 1.58 2.36
C ASP A 111 1.06 2.75 1.50
N THR A 112 2.09 2.51 0.70
CA THR A 112 2.72 3.55 -0.15
C THR A 112 1.78 4.11 -1.22
N PHE A 113 0.83 3.32 -1.72
CA PHE A 113 -0.10 3.69 -2.79
C PHE A 113 -1.56 3.57 -2.33
N HIS A 114 -1.88 4.20 -1.21
CA HIS A 114 -3.25 4.29 -0.73
C HIS A 114 -4.20 4.84 -1.81
N ARG A 115 -5.48 4.66 -1.57
CA ARG A 115 -6.53 5.16 -2.47
C ARG A 115 -6.66 6.68 -2.34
N TYR A 116 -6.64 7.37 -3.46
CA TYR A 116 -6.88 8.80 -3.51
C TYR A 116 -7.80 9.19 -4.67
N VAL A 117 -8.33 10.39 -4.60
CA VAL A 117 -9.23 10.95 -5.61
C VAL A 117 -8.56 12.10 -6.31
N VAL A 118 -8.69 12.15 -7.63
CA VAL A 118 -8.30 13.33 -8.44
C VAL A 118 -9.55 13.97 -9.04
N LEU A 119 -9.77 15.23 -8.72
CA LEU A 119 -10.79 16.05 -9.38
C LEU A 119 -10.10 16.89 -10.45
N ILE A 120 -10.37 16.58 -11.72
CA ILE A 120 -9.89 17.36 -12.87
C ILE A 120 -10.98 18.29 -13.31
N THR A 121 -10.67 19.59 -13.45
CA THR A 121 -11.65 20.60 -13.74
C THR A 121 -11.24 21.51 -14.90
N THR A 122 -12.21 21.78 -15.78
CA THR A 122 -12.16 22.83 -16.77
C THR A 122 -13.28 23.85 -16.52
N ARG A 123 -13.42 24.85 -17.38
CA ARG A 123 -14.57 25.80 -17.30
C ARG A 123 -15.92 25.13 -17.58
N GLU A 124 -15.94 24.00 -18.27
CA GLU A 124 -17.14 23.38 -18.84
C GLU A 124 -17.37 21.95 -18.39
N SER A 125 -16.35 21.29 -17.83
CA SER A 125 -16.43 19.89 -17.42
C SER A 125 -15.65 19.62 -16.16
N ALA A 126 -16.02 18.54 -15.48
CA ALA A 126 -15.25 17.96 -14.39
C ALA A 126 -15.19 16.44 -14.55
N ARG A 127 -14.03 15.89 -14.23
CA ARG A 127 -13.77 14.44 -14.16
C ARG A 127 -13.32 14.10 -12.76
N ILE A 128 -13.89 13.08 -12.17
CA ILE A 128 -13.44 12.56 -10.90
C ILE A 128 -12.83 11.18 -11.18
N LEU A 129 -11.58 11.00 -10.82
CA LEU A 129 -10.87 9.72 -10.92
C LEU A 129 -10.63 9.18 -9.51
N GLU A 130 -11.04 7.94 -9.27
CA GLU A 130 -10.66 7.18 -8.10
C GLU A 130 -9.43 6.34 -8.46
N ILE A 131 -8.32 6.56 -7.77
CA ILE A 131 -7.05 5.89 -8.04
C ILE A 131 -6.72 4.98 -6.86
N ASN A 132 -6.35 3.74 -7.18
CA ASN A 132 -5.93 2.74 -6.21
C ASN A 132 -4.70 2.01 -6.77
N VAL A 133 -3.63 1.94 -5.99
CA VAL A 133 -2.37 1.29 -6.37
C VAL A 133 -1.91 1.72 -7.78
N GLY A 134 -1.94 3.03 -8.04
CA GLY A 134 -1.53 3.62 -9.32
C GLY A 134 -2.45 3.36 -10.51
N SER A 135 -3.58 2.70 -10.31
CA SER A 135 -4.60 2.43 -11.34
C SER A 135 -5.87 3.21 -11.11
N VAL A 136 -6.51 3.66 -12.18
CA VAL A 136 -7.85 4.26 -12.09
C VAL A 136 -8.88 3.15 -11.97
N THR A 137 -9.55 3.08 -10.83
CA THR A 137 -10.58 2.08 -10.53
C THR A 137 -11.98 2.54 -10.93
N ARG A 138 -12.20 3.86 -10.91
CA ARG A 138 -13.49 4.46 -11.28
C ARG A 138 -13.29 5.85 -11.87
N GLN A 139 -14.12 6.19 -12.85
CA GLN A 139 -14.16 7.51 -13.45
C GLN A 139 -15.59 8.01 -13.53
N LEU A 140 -15.83 9.24 -13.06
CA LEU A 140 -17.08 9.96 -13.16
C LEU A 140 -16.88 11.21 -14.02
N TRP A 141 -17.83 11.46 -14.91
CA TRP A 141 -17.84 12.63 -15.77
C TRP A 141 -19.05 13.50 -15.46
N THR A 142 -18.83 14.80 -15.40
CA THR A 142 -19.87 15.82 -15.34
C THR A 142 -19.56 16.91 -16.33
N GLN A 143 -20.51 17.28 -17.16
CA GLN A 143 -20.39 18.38 -18.10
C GLN A 143 -21.31 19.51 -17.67
N ARG A 144 -20.83 20.73 -17.84
CA ARG A 144 -21.64 21.92 -17.63
C ARG A 144 -22.76 21.94 -18.65
N PRO A 145 -24.05 22.13 -18.27
CA PRO A 145 -25.15 22.31 -19.21
C PRO A 145 -24.88 23.45 -20.17
N GLU A 146 -24.96 23.18 -21.47
CA GLU A 146 -24.76 24.20 -22.49
C GLU A 146 -25.74 25.36 -22.32
N LEU A 147 -25.27 26.59 -22.57
CA LEU A 147 -26.08 27.76 -22.67
C LEU A 147 -26.94 27.66 -23.95
N ARG A 148 -28.18 27.18 -23.85
CA ARG A 148 -29.13 27.26 -24.98
C ARG A 148 -29.17 28.71 -25.45
N LYS A 149 -28.70 28.96 -26.67
CA LYS A 149 -28.87 30.24 -27.35
C LYS A 149 -30.37 30.44 -27.55
N ARG A 150 -31.02 31.29 -26.75
CA ARG A 150 -32.39 31.75 -27.04
C ARG A 150 -32.30 32.70 -28.22
N ILE A 151 -32.76 32.24 -29.36
CA ILE A 151 -32.95 33.04 -30.54
C ILE A 151 -34.05 34.05 -30.20
N GLY A 152 -33.77 35.38 -30.28
CA GLY A 152 -34.80 36.41 -30.27
C GLY A 152 -34.80 37.46 -29.14
N ARG A 153 -33.74 37.53 -28.28
CA ARG A 153 -33.55 38.68 -27.37
C ARG A 153 -32.10 39.16 -27.43
N GLU A 154 -31.92 40.45 -27.69
CA GLU A 154 -30.62 41.13 -27.53
C GLU A 154 -30.22 41.07 -26.03
N TRP A 155 -29.29 40.23 -25.71
CA TRP A 155 -28.71 40.18 -24.38
C TRP A 155 -27.52 41.13 -24.34
N THR A 156 -27.58 42.12 -23.45
CA THR A 156 -26.39 42.94 -23.18
C THR A 156 -25.25 42.05 -22.65
N LYS A 157 -24.01 42.39 -23.01
CA LYS A 157 -22.78 41.71 -22.60
C LYS A 157 -22.76 41.45 -21.09
N MET A 158 -23.34 42.36 -20.31
CA MET A 158 -23.42 42.30 -18.85
C MET A 158 -24.42 41.23 -18.35
N HIS A 159 -25.59 41.08 -19.00
CA HIS A 159 -26.56 40.02 -18.70
C HIS A 159 -26.00 38.62 -19.00
N TYR A 160 -25.30 38.47 -20.13
CA TYR A 160 -24.65 37.22 -20.51
C TYR A 160 -23.59 36.82 -19.50
N GLN A 161 -22.74 37.77 -19.06
CA GLN A 161 -21.71 37.53 -18.04
C GLN A 161 -22.31 37.16 -16.68
N LYS A 162 -23.40 37.79 -16.24
CA LYS A 162 -24.09 37.50 -14.99
C LYS A 162 -24.69 36.08 -14.99
N HIS A 163 -25.33 35.68 -16.09
CA HIS A 163 -25.86 34.32 -16.24
C HIS A 163 -24.80 33.27 -16.39
N ALA A 164 -23.70 33.55 -17.08
CA ALA A 164 -22.53 32.66 -17.17
C ALA A 164 -21.89 32.43 -15.81
N ARG A 165 -21.70 33.48 -14.99
CA ARG A 165 -21.20 33.40 -13.61
C ARG A 165 -22.16 32.64 -12.68
N GLY A 166 -23.47 32.86 -12.76
CA GLY A 166 -24.48 32.15 -11.96
C GLY A 166 -24.48 30.63 -12.23
N ARG A 167 -24.34 30.25 -13.50
CA ARG A 167 -24.24 28.82 -13.88
C ARG A 167 -22.91 28.20 -13.50
N SER A 168 -21.79 28.93 -13.57
CA SER A 168 -20.51 28.49 -13.09
C SER A 168 -20.55 28.14 -11.59
N ARG A 169 -21.13 29.03 -10.79
CA ARG A 169 -21.34 28.76 -9.35
C ARG A 169 -22.26 27.58 -9.08
N GLY A 170 -23.33 27.40 -9.87
CA GLY A 170 -24.22 26.23 -9.77
C GLY A 170 -23.48 24.93 -10.06
N PHE A 171 -22.70 24.91 -11.13
CA PHE A 171 -21.87 23.76 -11.52
C PHE A 171 -20.82 23.40 -10.45
N ILE A 172 -20.10 24.40 -9.92
CA ILE A 172 -19.12 24.18 -8.83
C ILE A 172 -19.80 23.58 -7.60
N LYS A 173 -20.97 24.10 -7.19
CA LYS A 173 -21.70 23.57 -6.03
C LYS A 173 -22.15 22.12 -6.22
N GLU A 174 -22.64 21.76 -7.41
CA GLU A 174 -23.07 20.41 -7.74
C GLU A 174 -21.88 19.44 -7.73
N MET A 175 -20.79 19.84 -8.34
CA MET A 175 -19.55 19.07 -8.36
C MET A 175 -18.99 18.82 -6.95
N ILE A 176 -18.95 19.85 -6.10
CA ILE A 176 -18.54 19.74 -4.70
C ILE A 176 -19.47 18.79 -3.94
N LYS A 177 -20.77 18.83 -4.20
CA LYS A 177 -21.74 17.90 -3.57
C LYS A 177 -21.46 16.45 -3.96
N ILE A 178 -21.22 16.19 -5.24
CA ILE A 178 -20.88 14.83 -5.74
C ILE A 178 -19.57 14.36 -5.10
N LEU A 179 -18.53 15.20 -5.12
CA LEU A 179 -17.22 14.89 -4.55
C LEU A 179 -17.33 14.61 -3.04
N ASN A 180 -18.02 15.48 -2.30
CA ASN A 180 -18.17 15.30 -0.84
C ASN A 180 -18.92 13.99 -0.51
N LYS A 181 -19.97 13.67 -1.27
CA LYS A 181 -20.67 12.39 -1.14
C LYS A 181 -19.75 11.21 -1.41
N LEU A 182 -19.00 11.24 -2.51
CA LEU A 182 -18.04 10.20 -2.86
C LEU A 182 -17.01 10.00 -1.74
N MET A 183 -16.36 11.08 -1.31
CA MET A 183 -15.30 11.04 -0.28
C MET A 183 -15.81 10.56 1.08
N SER A 184 -17.07 10.82 1.42
CA SER A 184 -17.68 10.37 2.68
C SER A 184 -18.12 8.91 2.64
N GLU A 185 -18.70 8.44 1.51
CA GLU A 185 -19.21 7.07 1.39
C GLU A 185 -18.11 6.03 1.21
N THR A 186 -17.01 6.42 0.56
CA THR A 186 -15.92 5.48 0.20
C THR A 186 -14.73 5.51 1.16
N GLY A 187 -14.71 6.45 2.13
CA GLY A 187 -13.64 6.57 3.11
C GLY A 187 -12.31 7.08 2.55
N TYR A 188 -12.32 7.76 1.39
CA TYR A 188 -11.12 8.40 0.85
C TYR A 188 -10.64 9.54 1.74
N THR A 189 -9.35 9.55 2.04
CA THR A 189 -8.67 10.56 2.88
C THR A 189 -7.95 11.62 2.07
N HIS A 190 -7.53 11.31 0.84
CA HIS A 190 -6.66 12.14 0.02
C HIS A 190 -7.35 12.60 -1.27
N LEU A 191 -7.26 13.91 -1.54
CA LEU A 191 -7.81 14.58 -2.71
C LEU A 191 -6.75 15.43 -3.39
N ILE A 192 -6.62 15.30 -4.71
CA ILE A 192 -5.84 16.20 -5.55
C ILE A 192 -6.81 16.95 -6.48
N LEU A 193 -6.65 18.26 -6.56
CA LEU A 193 -7.42 19.10 -7.49
C LEU A 193 -6.53 19.49 -8.67
N ALA A 194 -6.94 19.09 -9.87
CA ALA A 194 -6.17 19.29 -11.09
C ALA A 194 -6.94 20.17 -12.10
N GLY A 195 -6.22 21.05 -12.80
CA GLY A 195 -6.80 21.92 -13.80
C GLY A 195 -6.06 23.24 -13.94
N HIS A 196 -6.68 24.19 -14.65
CA HIS A 196 -6.12 25.53 -14.81
C HIS A 196 -6.11 26.27 -13.45
N PRO A 197 -5.00 26.92 -13.05
CA PRO A 197 -4.84 27.54 -11.72
C PRO A 197 -5.97 28.46 -11.27
N SER A 198 -6.51 29.27 -12.16
CA SER A 198 -7.63 30.18 -11.85
C SER A 198 -8.92 29.45 -11.49
N ILE A 199 -9.14 28.25 -12.06
CA ILE A 199 -10.35 27.45 -11.84
C ILE A 199 -10.19 26.63 -10.56
N THR A 200 -9.02 26.00 -10.38
CA THR A 200 -8.73 25.21 -9.17
C THR A 200 -8.74 26.08 -7.92
N SER A 201 -8.23 27.32 -7.98
CA SER A 201 -8.33 28.26 -6.86
C SER A 201 -9.79 28.62 -6.54
N GLU A 202 -10.61 28.96 -7.57
CA GLU A 202 -12.03 29.27 -7.36
C GLU A 202 -12.80 28.10 -6.73
N ILE A 203 -12.48 26.87 -7.14
CA ILE A 203 -13.11 25.65 -6.59
C ILE A 203 -12.65 25.40 -5.15
N LYS A 204 -11.36 25.52 -4.86
CA LYS A 204 -10.79 25.38 -3.53
C LYS A 204 -11.45 26.36 -2.55
N ASP A 205 -11.65 27.63 -2.96
CA ASP A 205 -12.28 28.65 -2.11
C ASP A 205 -13.75 28.33 -1.76
N ASN A 206 -14.39 27.46 -2.53
CA ASN A 206 -15.75 26.96 -2.28
C ASN A 206 -15.81 25.61 -1.58
N PHE A 207 -14.67 24.99 -1.25
CA PHE A 207 -14.65 23.71 -0.55
C PHE A 207 -15.10 23.85 0.90
N PRO A 208 -15.93 22.94 1.41
CA PRO A 208 -16.19 22.83 2.84
C PRO A 208 -14.92 22.37 3.58
N LYS A 209 -14.82 22.70 4.87
CA LYS A 209 -13.65 22.37 5.71
C LYS A 209 -13.24 20.89 5.63
N GLN A 210 -14.22 20.00 5.53
CA GLN A 210 -13.98 18.54 5.41
C GLN A 210 -13.27 18.14 4.11
N LEU A 211 -13.50 18.82 3.00
CA LEU A 211 -12.78 18.57 1.75
C LEU A 211 -11.42 19.29 1.73
N LEU A 212 -11.34 20.46 2.37
CA LEU A 212 -10.07 21.19 2.49
C LEU A 212 -9.04 20.41 3.30
N SER A 213 -9.45 19.73 4.38
CA SER A 213 -8.55 18.90 5.19
C SER A 213 -8.03 17.67 4.45
N LYS A 214 -8.71 17.25 3.38
CA LYS A 214 -8.30 16.12 2.54
C LYS A 214 -7.54 16.55 1.27
N LEU A 215 -7.47 17.86 1.01
CA LEU A 215 -6.82 18.40 -0.19
C LEU A 215 -5.30 18.46 0.00
N ILE A 216 -4.58 17.59 -0.71
CA ILE A 216 -3.12 17.50 -0.65
C ILE A 216 -2.45 18.54 -1.53
N ASP A 217 -2.88 18.66 -2.82
CA ASP A 217 -2.20 19.54 -3.76
C ASP A 217 -3.12 20.03 -4.88
N LEU A 218 -2.65 21.10 -5.54
CA LEU A 218 -3.23 21.66 -6.76
C LEU A 218 -2.28 21.40 -7.94
N VAL A 219 -2.70 20.57 -8.88
CA VAL A 219 -1.86 20.19 -10.04
C VAL A 219 -2.31 20.96 -11.29
N PRO A 220 -1.44 21.77 -11.91
CA PRO A 220 -1.79 22.47 -13.13
C PRO A 220 -1.88 21.49 -14.31
N LEU A 221 -3.08 21.36 -14.88
CA LEU A 221 -3.39 20.56 -16.06
C LEU A 221 -4.32 21.33 -16.99
N SER A 222 -4.32 21.00 -18.29
CA SER A 222 -5.23 21.60 -19.28
C SER A 222 -6.65 21.04 -19.17
N GLY A 223 -6.78 19.81 -18.65
CA GLY A 223 -8.05 19.09 -18.52
C GLY A 223 -8.36 18.16 -19.70
N THR A 224 -7.50 18.14 -20.71
CA THR A 224 -7.63 17.30 -21.92
C THR A 224 -6.66 16.11 -21.93
N GLU A 225 -5.81 16.01 -20.90
CA GLU A 225 -4.82 14.97 -20.78
C GLU A 225 -5.45 13.57 -20.71
N GLU A 226 -4.71 12.59 -21.19
CA GLU A 226 -5.08 11.20 -21.02
C GLU A 226 -5.01 10.79 -19.53
N THR A 227 -5.81 9.81 -19.18
CA THR A 227 -5.89 9.32 -17.79
C THR A 227 -4.53 8.85 -17.26
N SER A 228 -3.71 8.23 -18.09
CA SER A 228 -2.35 7.78 -17.76
C SER A 228 -1.42 8.93 -17.37
N ASP A 229 -1.53 10.07 -18.05
CA ASP A 229 -0.69 11.24 -17.78
C ASP A 229 -1.14 11.98 -16.52
N ILE A 230 -2.44 12.00 -16.28
CA ILE A 230 -3.01 12.52 -15.02
C ILE A 230 -2.49 11.70 -13.84
N VAL A 231 -2.53 10.38 -13.93
CA VAL A 231 -1.99 9.49 -12.87
C VAL A 231 -0.50 9.76 -12.65
N LYS A 232 0.31 9.84 -13.71
CA LYS A 232 1.75 10.15 -13.59
C LYS A 232 2.00 11.52 -12.93
N ALA A 233 1.21 12.54 -13.25
CA ALA A 233 1.37 13.88 -12.69
C ALA A 233 0.95 13.97 -11.22
N THR A 234 0.00 13.14 -10.77
CA THR A 234 -0.58 13.18 -9.42
C THR A 234 0.09 12.21 -8.45
N ILE A 235 0.54 11.05 -8.91
CA ILE A 235 1.08 9.99 -8.05
C ILE A 235 2.31 10.44 -7.23
N SER A 236 3.20 11.23 -7.82
CA SER A 236 4.39 11.73 -7.10
C SER A 236 4.05 12.73 -6.00
N ARG A 237 2.95 13.47 -6.15
CA ARG A 237 2.44 14.39 -5.12
C ARG A 237 1.81 13.62 -3.98
N PHE A 238 1.03 12.61 -4.34
CA PHE A 238 0.42 11.70 -3.38
C PHE A 238 1.48 10.97 -2.54
N ILE A 239 2.46 10.30 -3.15
CA ILE A 239 3.55 9.60 -2.44
C ILE A 239 4.29 10.53 -1.46
N ARG A 240 4.50 11.80 -1.84
CA ARG A 240 5.16 12.76 -0.96
C ARG A 240 4.34 13.08 0.29
N GLU A 241 3.02 13.16 0.19
CA GLU A 241 2.16 13.39 1.35
C GLU A 241 2.12 12.15 2.24
N GLU A 242 2.01 10.95 1.66
CA GLU A 242 2.11 9.67 2.38
C GLU A 242 3.44 9.55 3.15
N GLU A 243 4.56 9.89 2.51
CA GLU A 243 5.87 9.91 3.18
C GLU A 243 5.92 10.87 4.36
N LYS A 244 5.24 12.01 4.27
CA LYS A 244 5.15 12.97 5.37
C LYS A 244 4.26 12.44 6.50
N GLU A 245 3.09 11.88 6.21
CA GLU A 245 2.20 11.29 7.21
C GLU A 245 2.90 10.13 7.95
N SER A 246 3.64 9.29 7.22
CA SER A 246 4.44 8.22 7.82
C SER A 246 5.56 8.77 8.73
N GLN A 247 6.18 9.90 8.38
CA GLN A 247 7.16 10.57 9.25
C GLN A 247 6.52 11.17 10.50
N ASP A 248 5.36 11.81 10.36
CA ASP A 248 4.60 12.35 11.50
C ASP A 248 4.21 11.22 12.48
N THR A 249 3.85 10.05 11.96
CA THR A 249 3.57 8.84 12.78
C THR A 249 4.82 8.33 13.50
N ALA A 250 5.99 8.35 12.87
CA ALA A 250 7.25 7.97 13.49
C ALA A 250 7.69 8.97 14.56
N GLU A 251 7.40 10.26 14.37
CA GLU A 251 7.65 11.29 15.37
C GLU A 251 6.72 11.13 16.58
N LEU A 252 5.43 10.86 16.35
CA LEU A 252 4.47 10.56 17.41
C LEU A 252 4.93 9.34 18.22
N LEU A 253 5.35 8.26 17.58
CA LEU A 253 5.92 7.09 18.25
C LEU A 253 7.09 7.47 19.16
N SER A 254 8.01 8.29 18.65
CA SER A 254 9.17 8.74 19.41
C SER A 254 8.77 9.59 20.64
N GLN A 255 7.78 10.47 20.50
CA GLN A 255 7.25 11.28 21.60
C GLN A 255 6.59 10.40 22.66
N GLU A 256 5.73 9.47 22.27
CA GLU A 256 5.08 8.53 23.18
C GLU A 256 6.09 7.67 23.94
N MET A 257 7.17 7.22 23.28
CA MET A 257 8.27 6.50 23.93
C MET A 257 8.98 7.35 24.99
N HIS A 258 9.28 8.63 24.70
CA HIS A 258 9.99 9.52 25.63
C HIS A 258 9.13 9.91 26.83
N THR A 259 7.83 10.07 26.66
CA THR A 259 6.90 10.44 27.74
C THR A 259 6.41 9.23 28.54
N GLY A 260 6.87 8.04 28.20
CA GLY A 260 6.33 6.80 28.78
C GLY A 260 4.87 6.58 28.43
N GLY A 261 4.43 6.99 27.22
CA GLY A 261 3.06 6.90 26.71
C GLY A 261 2.70 5.53 26.16
N LEU A 262 1.79 5.50 25.19
CA LEU A 262 1.26 4.26 24.57
C LEU A 262 2.14 3.84 23.39
N ALA A 263 3.41 3.55 23.64
CA ALA A 263 4.32 3.07 22.59
C ALA A 263 5.33 2.06 23.12
N VAL A 264 5.74 1.16 22.23
CA VAL A 264 6.87 0.24 22.42
C VAL A 264 7.76 0.24 21.19
N ALA A 265 9.03 -0.13 21.35
CA ALA A 265 9.97 -0.21 20.24
C ALA A 265 10.90 -1.42 20.37
N GLY A 266 11.51 -1.77 19.23
CA GLY A 266 12.34 -2.97 19.07
C GLY A 266 11.56 -4.22 18.70
N ALA A 267 12.25 -5.15 18.04
CA ALA A 267 11.62 -6.33 17.46
C ALA A 267 10.86 -7.20 18.47
N GLU A 268 11.47 -7.45 19.61
CA GLU A 268 10.89 -8.31 20.65
C GLU A 268 9.59 -7.73 21.23
N ASN A 269 9.64 -6.45 21.66
CA ASN A 269 8.49 -5.80 22.24
C ASN A 269 7.35 -5.66 21.24
N CYS A 270 7.65 -5.31 19.98
CA CYS A 270 6.65 -5.20 18.92
C CYS A 270 5.98 -6.56 18.65
N LEU A 271 6.73 -7.64 18.52
CA LEU A 271 6.16 -8.99 18.34
C LEU A 271 5.31 -9.41 19.54
N LYS A 272 5.74 -9.11 20.77
CA LYS A 272 4.97 -9.40 21.98
C LYS A 272 3.60 -8.72 21.93
N VAL A 273 3.55 -7.40 21.70
CA VAL A 273 2.28 -6.64 21.69
C VAL A 273 1.39 -6.98 20.49
N LEU A 274 1.96 -7.38 19.35
CA LEU A 274 1.21 -7.89 18.20
C LEU A 274 0.53 -9.22 18.53
N LYS A 275 1.25 -10.18 19.12
CA LYS A 275 0.70 -11.46 19.59
C LYS A 275 -0.38 -11.27 20.65
N GLU A 276 -0.25 -10.26 21.50
CA GLU A 276 -1.24 -9.89 22.54
C GLU A 276 -2.42 -9.08 22.00
N ASN A 277 -2.48 -8.79 20.70
CA ASN A 277 -3.53 -7.96 20.06
C ASN A 277 -3.65 -6.54 20.66
N ARG A 278 -2.56 -5.96 21.11
CA ARG A 278 -2.50 -4.64 21.76
C ARG A 278 -1.99 -3.52 20.84
N ALA A 279 -1.38 -3.88 19.71
CA ALA A 279 -0.92 -2.89 18.76
C ALA A 279 -2.11 -2.23 18.03
N ASP A 280 -2.09 -0.90 17.97
CA ASP A 280 -2.96 -0.09 17.14
C ASP A 280 -2.32 0.16 15.78
N THR A 281 -1.06 0.59 15.79
CA THR A 281 -0.27 0.88 14.59
C THR A 281 1.13 0.29 14.72
N LEU A 282 1.54 -0.50 13.75
CA LEU A 282 2.89 -1.00 13.59
C LEU A 282 3.67 -0.06 12.65
N VAL A 283 4.81 0.45 13.11
CA VAL A 283 5.68 1.35 12.34
C VAL A 283 6.96 0.63 11.97
N ILE A 284 7.26 0.53 10.66
CA ILE A 284 8.41 -0.21 10.13
C ILE A 284 9.30 0.71 9.30
N LEU A 285 10.60 0.69 9.54
CA LEU A 285 11.58 1.37 8.70
C LEU A 285 11.86 0.57 7.42
N LYS A 286 11.70 1.19 6.23
CA LYS A 286 11.88 0.54 4.90
C LYS A 286 13.31 0.09 4.58
N THR A 287 14.29 0.39 5.41
CA THR A 287 15.71 0.04 5.16
C THR A 287 15.93 -1.48 5.10
N ASN A 288 16.83 -1.88 4.21
CA ASN A 288 17.25 -3.28 4.05
C ASN A 288 18.17 -3.71 5.20
N PHE A 289 17.61 -4.00 6.35
CA PHE A 289 18.32 -4.76 7.37
C PHE A 289 17.76 -6.19 7.40
N SER A 290 18.65 -7.15 7.38
CA SER A 290 18.28 -8.56 7.53
C SER A 290 17.83 -8.80 8.97
N SER A 291 16.55 -9.01 9.14
CA SER A 291 15.95 -9.34 10.44
C SER A 291 15.47 -10.77 10.43
N ARG A 292 16.37 -11.68 10.77
CA ARG A 292 16.05 -13.12 10.91
C ARG A 292 15.88 -13.47 12.36
N GLY A 293 14.84 -14.20 12.66
CA GLY A 293 14.59 -14.83 13.94
C GLY A 293 14.26 -16.31 13.77
N TRP A 294 14.07 -16.98 14.87
CA TRP A 294 13.54 -18.34 14.89
C TRP A 294 12.49 -18.49 16.00
N SER A 295 11.58 -19.39 15.82
CA SER A 295 10.54 -19.72 16.80
C SER A 295 10.42 -21.22 16.96
N CYS A 296 9.98 -21.65 18.13
CA CYS A 296 9.66 -23.04 18.40
C CYS A 296 8.16 -23.25 18.18
N SER A 297 7.80 -24.17 17.29
CA SER A 297 6.39 -24.49 17.00
C SER A 297 5.70 -25.18 18.17
N ASP A 298 6.47 -25.88 19.05
CA ASP A 298 5.92 -26.62 20.19
C ASP A 298 5.51 -25.73 21.37
N CYS A 299 6.29 -24.68 21.67
CA CYS A 299 6.04 -23.83 22.85
C CYS A 299 5.87 -22.35 22.54
N GLY A 300 5.99 -21.93 21.28
CA GLY A 300 5.86 -20.54 20.86
C GLY A 300 7.03 -19.62 21.25
N PHE A 301 8.10 -20.16 21.85
CA PHE A 301 9.29 -19.38 22.17
C PHE A 301 9.90 -18.78 20.91
N THR A 302 10.28 -17.52 20.97
CA THR A 302 10.80 -16.75 19.83
C THR A 302 12.11 -16.09 20.23
N ASP A 303 13.12 -16.17 19.38
CA ASP A 303 14.41 -15.52 19.57
C ASP A 303 14.83 -14.80 18.27
N PHE A 304 15.56 -13.72 18.43
CA PHE A 304 15.99 -12.81 17.36
C PHE A 304 17.44 -13.01 16.97
N ASP A 305 18.08 -14.08 17.48
CA ASP A 305 19.44 -14.39 17.10
C ASP A 305 19.50 -15.01 15.70
N LYS A 306 20.54 -14.68 14.93
CA LYS A 306 20.71 -15.16 13.55
C LYS A 306 20.95 -16.68 13.47
N GLN A 307 21.38 -17.28 14.57
CA GLN A 307 21.67 -18.71 14.63
C GLN A 307 20.58 -19.42 15.43
N SER A 308 19.80 -20.22 14.73
CA SER A 308 18.84 -21.13 15.38
C SER A 308 19.61 -22.25 16.06
N PRO A 309 19.36 -22.51 17.34
CA PRO A 309 19.95 -23.68 18.02
C PRO A 309 19.39 -24.99 17.43
N SER A 310 20.02 -26.11 17.74
CA SER A 310 19.50 -27.44 17.32
C SER A 310 18.28 -27.88 18.13
N ILE A 311 18.07 -27.29 19.32
CA ILE A 311 17.04 -27.69 20.28
C ILE A 311 16.51 -26.43 20.96
N CYS A 312 15.20 -26.32 21.14
CA CYS A 312 14.57 -25.21 21.84
C CYS A 312 15.12 -25.10 23.29
N PRO A 313 15.59 -23.93 23.72
CA PRO A 313 16.11 -23.75 25.07
C PRO A 313 15.02 -23.91 26.14
N THR A 314 13.77 -23.62 25.81
CA THR A 314 12.62 -23.61 26.74
C THR A 314 12.01 -25.02 26.88
N CYS A 315 11.51 -25.62 25.80
CA CYS A 315 10.78 -26.90 25.86
C CYS A 315 11.61 -28.13 25.44
N LYS A 316 12.85 -27.91 24.95
CA LYS A 316 13.73 -28.98 24.40
C LYS A 316 13.18 -29.61 23.11
N GLY A 317 12.15 -29.06 22.51
CA GLY A 317 11.60 -29.50 21.22
C GLY A 317 12.55 -29.27 20.06
N LEU A 318 12.35 -30.02 18.98
CA LEU A 318 13.15 -29.94 17.75
C LEU A 318 12.46 -29.11 16.64
N ALA A 319 11.18 -28.79 16.81
CA ALA A 319 10.38 -28.08 15.84
C ALA A 319 10.71 -26.56 15.82
N LEU A 320 11.87 -26.22 15.28
CA LEU A 320 12.38 -24.87 15.19
C LEU A 320 12.19 -24.34 13.77
N ARG A 321 11.49 -23.21 13.66
CA ARG A 321 11.23 -22.49 12.41
C ARG A 321 12.04 -21.19 12.36
N LYS A 322 12.72 -20.96 11.24
CA LYS A 322 13.32 -19.66 10.92
C LYS A 322 12.28 -18.79 10.24
N PHE A 323 12.25 -17.51 10.57
CA PHE A 323 11.34 -16.55 9.96
C PHE A 323 12.01 -15.18 9.72
N ASP A 324 11.45 -14.42 8.78
CA ASP A 324 11.77 -12.99 8.65
C ASP A 324 10.91 -12.18 9.61
N ILE A 325 11.55 -11.38 10.48
CA ILE A 325 10.85 -10.61 11.52
C ILE A 325 9.88 -9.59 10.93
N LYS A 326 10.24 -8.96 9.81
CA LYS A 326 9.36 -7.99 9.14
C LYS A 326 8.10 -8.66 8.63
N GLU A 327 8.27 -9.81 7.96
CA GLU A 327 7.15 -10.57 7.44
C GLU A 327 6.22 -11.03 8.55
N GLU A 328 6.78 -11.61 9.63
CA GLU A 328 5.98 -12.09 10.76
C GLU A 328 5.22 -10.95 11.44
N MET A 329 5.86 -9.76 11.62
CA MET A 329 5.18 -8.59 12.17
C MET A 329 4.05 -8.09 11.27
N VAL A 330 4.27 -8.01 9.97
CA VAL A 330 3.25 -7.59 9.00
C VAL A 330 2.09 -8.58 8.99
N ARG A 331 2.38 -9.89 8.98
CA ARG A 331 1.38 -10.95 9.01
C ARG A 331 0.52 -10.87 10.29
N LEU A 332 1.14 -10.70 11.45
CA LEU A 332 0.44 -10.53 12.72
C LEU A 332 -0.38 -9.25 12.75
N ALA A 333 0.16 -8.13 12.29
CA ALA A 333 -0.55 -6.84 12.26
C ALA A 333 -1.79 -6.90 11.36
N GLU A 334 -1.68 -7.46 10.15
CA GLU A 334 -2.83 -7.68 9.25
C GLU A 334 -3.86 -8.65 9.87
N HIS A 335 -3.41 -9.68 10.58
CA HIS A 335 -4.30 -10.63 11.25
C HIS A 335 -5.17 -9.98 12.35
N ILE A 336 -4.57 -9.10 13.14
CA ILE A 336 -5.27 -8.38 14.23
C ILE A 336 -5.94 -7.08 13.79
N GLY A 337 -5.84 -6.71 12.50
CA GLY A 337 -6.36 -5.47 11.94
C GLY A 337 -5.70 -4.22 12.52
N ALA A 338 -4.41 -4.27 12.84
CA ALA A 338 -3.63 -3.10 13.18
C ALA A 338 -3.26 -2.32 11.92
N ASN A 339 -3.12 -1.00 12.03
CA ASN A 339 -2.57 -0.18 10.97
C ASN A 339 -1.07 -0.49 10.81
N ILE A 340 -0.57 -0.35 9.59
CA ILE A 340 0.86 -0.57 9.30
C ILE A 340 1.36 0.64 8.53
N GLU A 341 2.42 1.27 9.05
CA GLU A 341 3.08 2.45 8.47
C GLU A 341 4.52 2.13 8.09
N PHE A 342 4.86 2.34 6.84
CA PHE A 342 6.19 2.13 6.32
C PHE A 342 6.94 3.45 6.16
N VAL A 343 7.92 3.69 7.02
CA VAL A 343 8.69 4.92 7.08
C VAL A 343 9.97 4.79 6.25
N SER A 344 10.17 5.70 5.30
CA SER A 344 11.36 5.68 4.42
C SER A 344 12.63 6.07 5.18
N LYS A 345 12.56 7.06 6.08
CA LYS A 345 13.71 7.58 6.84
C LYS A 345 13.28 8.05 8.22
N SER A 346 13.87 7.50 9.26
CA SER A 346 13.75 8.00 10.63
C SER A 346 14.97 7.58 11.44
N GLU A 347 15.79 8.53 11.87
CA GLU A 347 16.94 8.23 12.72
C GLU A 347 16.54 7.76 14.12
N ALA A 348 15.40 8.24 14.63
CA ALA A 348 14.85 7.78 15.90
C ALA A 348 14.45 6.31 15.80
N LEU A 349 13.65 5.94 14.80
CA LEU A 349 13.21 4.56 14.60
C LEU A 349 14.39 3.62 14.30
N LYS A 350 15.41 4.10 13.58
CA LYS A 350 16.63 3.32 13.30
C LYS A 350 17.40 2.97 14.59
N ARG A 351 17.52 3.93 15.53
CA ARG A 351 18.14 3.70 16.85
C ARG A 351 17.35 2.71 17.69
N LEU A 352 16.05 2.63 17.50
CA LEU A 352 15.13 1.70 18.16
C LEU A 352 15.05 0.33 17.48
N GLY A 353 15.95 0.03 16.53
CA GLY A 353 15.98 -1.25 15.83
C GLY A 353 15.08 -1.35 14.60
N GLY A 354 14.51 -0.22 14.16
CA GLY A 354 13.70 -0.13 12.93
C GLY A 354 12.24 -0.54 13.06
N PHE A 355 11.77 -0.84 14.28
CA PHE A 355 10.40 -1.25 14.58
C PHE A 355 9.84 -0.50 15.77
N GLY A 356 8.56 -0.15 15.72
CA GLY A 356 7.81 0.39 16.83
C GLY A 356 6.32 0.10 16.71
N CYS A 357 5.62 0.09 17.82
CA CYS A 357 4.16 0.00 17.85
C CYS A 357 3.57 1.09 18.72
N LEU A 358 2.55 1.77 18.21
CA LEU A 358 1.59 2.50 19.02
C LEU A 358 0.56 1.52 19.57
N LEU A 359 0.15 1.71 20.83
CA LEU A 359 -0.68 0.77 21.55
C LEU A 359 -2.12 1.27 21.68
N ARG A 360 -3.09 0.37 21.65
CA ARG A 360 -4.50 0.65 21.92
C ARG A 360 -4.73 0.99 23.39
N TYR A 361 -4.01 0.31 24.30
CA TYR A 361 -4.11 0.48 25.74
C TYR A 361 -2.84 -0.01 26.44
N ARG A 362 -2.64 0.44 27.67
CA ARG A 362 -1.56 -0.02 28.55
C ARG A 362 -2.10 -1.14 29.46
N LEU A 363 -1.27 -2.18 29.69
CA LEU A 363 -1.60 -3.13 30.74
C LEU A 363 -1.44 -2.46 32.10
N PRO A 364 -2.26 -2.81 33.11
CA PRO A 364 -2.00 -2.49 34.51
C PRO A 364 -0.59 -2.95 34.90
N GLU A 365 0.08 -2.23 35.79
CA GLU A 365 1.46 -2.53 36.22
C GLU A 365 1.65 -3.93 36.82
N GLU A 366 0.56 -4.56 37.27
CA GLU A 366 0.56 -5.95 37.79
C GLU A 366 0.78 -7.03 36.72
N TYR A 367 0.70 -6.68 35.40
CA TYR A 367 0.86 -7.61 34.29
C TYR A 367 1.98 -7.20 33.30
N ALA A 368 2.85 -6.26 33.71
CA ALA A 368 3.95 -5.77 32.86
C ALA A 368 5.25 -6.56 33.06
#